data_df1e4ebdcd8cde6c5730a98604bd5352
#
_entry.id   df1e4ebdcd8cde6c5730a98604bd5352
#
_cell.length_a   1.000
_cell.length_b   1.000
_cell.length_c   1.000
_cell.angle_alpha   90.00
_cell.angle_beta   90.00
_cell.angle_gamma   90.00
#
_symmetry.space_group_name_H-M   'P 1'
#
loop_
_entity.id
_entity.type
_entity.pdbx_description
1 polymer ?
#
loop_
_entity_poly.entity_id
_entity_poly.type
_entity_poly.pdbx_seq_one_letter_code
_entity_poly.pdbx_strand_id
1 'polypeptide(L)'
;QIKKCISYERCSDLKTYYKKRWWSIFPSFYMAYFVCYLMGGFGGGVKLFDLSFLWTITGLDGYASLFGIQSHYLVGEWFIGMILVLYIVFPVLYALVKRYPKPTLIAAILYYLVMVQLLGNTGRVDKDILLNVVVFLAGIYLYCYVKNVSLRTGVVAAVVLCLVVFVPLPERVTWYLFAVEGILWYLIFMAAGNALDRIKNLPCVILKKLIGVLSKYSYEIFLLHHVLITVSLSPYEQNTYYSVGQYLLWALRALAVIGIASWMIYPRWKPKTTKAQATKTQ
;
A
#
# COMPACT_ATOMS: atom_id res chain seq x y z
N GLN A 1 1.62 -7.78 -5.07
CA GLN A 1 1.47 -8.12 -3.63
C GLN A 1 0.41 -9.20 -3.40
N ILE A 2 -0.74 -9.15 -4.08
CA ILE A 2 -1.80 -10.17 -3.96
C ILE A 2 -1.27 -11.57 -4.31
N LYS A 3 -0.46 -11.75 -5.38
CA LYS A 3 0.22 -13.03 -5.65
C LYS A 3 1.10 -13.55 -4.50
N LYS A 4 1.63 -12.66 -3.65
CA LYS A 4 2.34 -13.06 -2.42
C LYS A 4 1.40 -13.47 -1.29
N CYS A 5 0.18 -12.94 -1.22
CA CYS A 5 -0.85 -13.40 -0.27
C CYS A 5 -1.30 -14.83 -0.55
N ILE A 6 -1.32 -15.27 -1.82
CA ILE A 6 -1.68 -16.63 -2.26
C ILE A 6 -0.70 -17.69 -1.75
N SER A 7 0.45 -17.28 -1.27
CA SER A 7 1.27 -18.24 -0.54
C SER A 7 0.54 -18.85 0.68
N TYR A 8 -0.66 -18.36 1.06
CA TYR A 8 -1.50 -18.99 2.08
C TYR A 8 -2.04 -20.35 1.62
N GLU A 9 -2.51 -20.50 0.38
CA GLU A 9 -2.90 -21.83 -0.16
C GLU A 9 -1.72 -22.81 -0.25
N ARG A 10 -0.50 -22.28 -0.36
CA ARG A 10 0.76 -23.07 -0.37
C ARG A 10 1.46 -23.10 0.99
N CYS A 11 0.95 -22.38 1.99
CA CYS A 11 1.46 -22.46 3.34
C CYS A 11 0.64 -23.53 4.07
N SER A 12 1.25 -24.66 4.30
CA SER A 12 0.69 -25.75 5.10
C SER A 12 0.43 -25.35 6.57
N ASP A 13 0.81 -24.11 6.96
CA ASP A 13 0.80 -23.67 8.35
C ASP A 13 0.75 -22.15 8.48
N LEU A 14 -0.07 -21.65 9.40
CA LEU A 14 -0.19 -20.23 9.79
C LEU A 14 1.14 -19.64 10.24
N LYS A 15 1.95 -20.40 10.96
CA LYS A 15 3.29 -19.97 11.42
C LYS A 15 4.18 -19.59 10.23
N THR A 16 4.18 -20.41 9.19
CA THR A 16 4.91 -20.12 7.95
C THR A 16 4.39 -18.89 7.23
N TYR A 17 3.07 -18.67 7.21
CA TYR A 17 2.47 -17.46 6.66
C TYR A 17 2.94 -16.21 7.41
N TYR A 18 2.78 -16.15 8.73
CA TYR A 18 3.19 -14.98 9.53
C TYR A 18 4.69 -14.73 9.47
N LYS A 19 5.52 -15.78 9.54
CA LYS A 19 6.97 -15.68 9.35
C LYS A 19 7.33 -15.03 8.01
N LYS A 20 6.69 -15.44 6.90
CA LYS A 20 6.90 -14.83 5.58
C LYS A 20 6.47 -13.36 5.55
N ARG A 21 5.37 -12.98 6.21
CA ARG A 21 4.91 -11.58 6.30
C ARG A 21 5.88 -10.74 7.10
N TRP A 22 6.31 -11.22 8.26
CA TRP A 22 7.29 -10.53 9.08
C TRP A 22 8.58 -10.24 8.29
N TRP A 23 9.16 -11.24 7.68
CA TRP A 23 10.37 -11.09 6.85
C TRP A 23 10.17 -10.20 5.60
N SER A 24 8.96 -10.04 5.14
CA SER A 24 8.64 -9.17 4.00
C SER A 24 8.58 -7.70 4.37
N ILE A 25 8.22 -7.36 5.62
CA ILE A 25 7.92 -6.00 6.07
C ILE A 25 9.05 -5.46 6.94
N PHE A 26 9.32 -6.11 8.07
CA PHE A 26 10.12 -5.55 9.14
C PHE A 26 11.60 -5.26 8.79
N PRO A 27 12.29 -6.08 8.02
CA PRO A 27 13.68 -5.77 7.71
C PRO A 27 13.87 -4.46 6.95
N SER A 28 13.07 -4.20 5.92
CA SER A 28 13.10 -2.92 5.21
C SER A 28 12.61 -1.78 6.09
N PHE A 29 11.59 -2.03 6.94
CA PHE A 29 11.08 -1.06 7.87
C PHE A 29 12.15 -0.60 8.88
N TYR A 30 12.83 -1.53 9.55
CA TYR A 30 13.88 -1.18 10.51
C TYR A 30 15.09 -0.51 9.84
N MET A 31 15.45 -0.93 8.63
CA MET A 31 16.52 -0.27 7.89
C MET A 31 16.13 1.15 7.49
N ALA A 32 14.91 1.38 7.02
CA ALA A 32 14.42 2.70 6.70
C ALA A 32 14.37 3.59 7.96
N TYR A 33 13.90 3.04 9.07
CA TYR A 33 13.87 3.72 10.35
C TYR A 33 15.26 4.14 10.81
N PHE A 34 16.24 3.23 10.73
CA PHE A 34 17.62 3.50 11.08
C PHE A 34 18.24 4.60 10.21
N VAL A 35 18.01 4.56 8.89
CA VAL A 35 18.50 5.59 7.97
C VAL A 35 17.88 6.95 8.30
N CYS A 36 16.57 7.02 8.50
CA CYS A 36 15.89 8.25 8.88
C CYS A 36 16.36 8.79 10.24
N TYR A 37 16.66 7.90 11.18
CA TYR A 37 17.26 8.25 12.46
C TYR A 37 18.61 8.94 12.27
N LEU A 38 19.51 8.34 11.49
CA LEU A 38 20.84 8.92 11.21
C LEU A 38 20.78 10.26 10.46
N MET A 39 19.74 10.47 9.64
CA MET A 39 19.55 11.73 8.92
C MET A 39 19.02 12.88 9.80
N GLY A 40 18.95 12.67 11.12
CA GLY A 40 18.48 13.70 12.05
C GLY A 40 16.97 13.91 12.01
N GLY A 41 16.20 12.93 11.52
CA GLY A 41 14.74 12.95 11.47
C GLY A 41 14.03 13.02 12.83
N PHE A 42 14.79 13.14 13.91
CA PHE A 42 14.31 13.37 15.26
C PHE A 42 14.30 14.87 15.60
N GLY A 43 13.30 15.57 15.16
CA GLY A 43 13.00 16.89 15.68
C GLY A 43 12.51 16.77 17.13
N GLY A 44 13.43 16.84 18.09
CA GLY A 44 13.12 17.01 19.51
C GLY A 44 13.10 15.71 20.33
N GLY A 45 14.20 15.46 21.04
CA GLY A 45 14.23 14.79 22.34
C GLY A 45 13.71 13.36 22.43
N VAL A 46 13.95 12.53 21.43
CA VAL A 46 13.60 11.10 21.48
C VAL A 46 14.35 10.41 22.61
N LYS A 47 13.62 10.03 23.65
CA LYS A 47 14.15 9.15 24.70
C LYS A 47 14.07 7.71 24.19
N LEU A 48 15.19 7.15 23.74
CA LEU A 48 15.32 5.78 23.21
C LEU A 48 14.82 4.66 24.15
N PHE A 49 14.52 4.97 25.41
CA PHE A 49 14.08 4.01 26.44
C PHE A 49 12.69 4.31 26.98
N ASP A 50 11.85 5.02 26.22
CA ASP A 50 10.45 5.22 26.56
C ASP A 50 9.60 4.03 26.08
N LEU A 51 8.54 3.71 26.83
CA LEU A 51 7.55 2.68 26.45
C LEU A 51 6.90 2.96 25.07
N SER A 52 6.88 4.22 24.65
CA SER A 52 6.43 4.60 23.31
C SER A 52 7.26 3.96 22.19
N PHE A 53 8.52 3.56 22.44
CA PHE A 53 9.35 2.84 21.48
C PHE A 53 8.81 1.44 21.13
N LEU A 54 7.99 0.84 21.98
CA LEU A 54 7.32 -0.41 21.66
C LEU A 54 6.39 -0.28 20.43
N TRP A 55 5.77 0.87 20.23
CA TRP A 55 4.95 1.14 19.04
C TRP A 55 5.79 1.11 17.77
N THR A 56 6.99 1.66 17.82
CA THR A 56 7.95 1.64 16.70
C THR A 56 8.44 0.23 16.40
N ILE A 57 8.84 -0.53 17.43
CA ILE A 57 9.28 -1.93 17.25
C ILE A 57 8.18 -2.79 16.61
N THR A 58 6.93 -2.56 16.99
CA THR A 58 5.80 -3.27 16.41
C THR A 58 5.37 -2.75 15.04
N GLY A 59 5.87 -1.58 14.60
CA GLY A 59 5.45 -0.91 13.37
C GLY A 59 4.07 -0.25 13.46
N LEU A 60 3.55 -0.05 14.67
CA LEU A 60 2.23 0.52 14.92
C LEU A 60 2.25 2.02 15.27
N ASP A 61 3.43 2.63 15.36
CA ASP A 61 3.63 4.01 15.79
C ASP A 61 2.86 5.01 14.91
N GLY A 62 2.94 4.90 13.59
CA GLY A 62 2.20 5.75 12.67
C GLY A 62 0.68 5.61 12.82
N TYR A 63 0.18 4.41 13.14
CA TYR A 63 -1.23 4.19 13.41
C TYR A 63 -1.64 4.70 14.79
N ALA A 64 -0.81 4.51 15.80
CA ALA A 64 -1.03 5.01 17.16
C ALA A 64 -1.12 6.55 17.20
N SER A 65 -0.33 7.25 16.38
CA SER A 65 -0.34 8.71 16.29
C SER A 65 -1.70 9.28 15.84
N LEU A 66 -2.50 8.53 15.07
CA LEU A 66 -3.87 8.93 14.70
C LEU A 66 -4.81 9.05 15.91
N PHE A 67 -4.50 8.34 16.99
CA PHE A 67 -5.25 8.38 18.25
C PHE A 67 -4.62 9.29 19.32
N GLY A 68 -3.68 10.16 18.91
CA GLY A 68 -2.99 11.07 19.82
C GLY A 68 -1.98 10.40 20.74
N ILE A 69 -1.63 9.14 20.51
CA ILE A 69 -0.61 8.43 21.27
C ILE A 69 0.75 8.94 20.80
N GLN A 70 1.52 9.52 21.71
CA GLN A 70 2.89 9.95 21.38
C GLN A 70 3.76 8.72 21.09
N SER A 71 4.43 8.75 19.95
CA SER A 71 5.33 7.69 19.48
C SER A 71 6.49 8.30 18.71
N HIS A 72 7.52 7.53 18.45
CA HIS A 72 8.69 7.93 17.67
C HIS A 72 8.43 7.79 16.16
N TYR A 73 7.29 8.27 15.71
CA TYR A 73 6.84 8.14 14.34
C TYR A 73 7.77 8.83 13.34
N LEU A 74 8.46 8.06 12.53
CA LEU A 74 9.41 8.54 11.53
C LEU A 74 9.16 8.01 10.12
N VAL A 75 8.69 6.77 10.01
CA VAL A 75 8.69 6.02 8.75
C VAL A 75 7.39 5.24 8.60
N GLY A 76 6.90 5.20 7.37
CA GLY A 76 5.84 4.27 6.98
C GLY A 76 4.43 4.72 7.27
N GLU A 77 4.23 5.91 7.80
CA GLU A 77 2.92 6.51 8.06
C GLU A 77 1.95 5.56 8.81
N TRP A 78 0.70 5.98 8.97
CA TRP A 78 -0.39 5.19 9.55
C TRP A 78 -0.67 3.87 8.80
N PHE A 79 -0.35 3.83 7.48
CA PHE A 79 -0.64 2.68 6.62
C PHE A 79 0.12 1.41 7.03
N ILE A 80 1.35 1.52 7.58
CA ILE A 80 2.11 0.33 8.01
C ILE A 80 1.39 -0.38 9.15
N GLY A 81 0.97 0.36 10.17
CA GLY A 81 0.20 -0.22 11.28
C GLY A 81 -1.10 -0.88 10.80
N MET A 82 -1.82 -0.21 9.91
CA MET A 82 -3.05 -0.74 9.34
C MET A 82 -2.82 -2.05 8.56
N ILE A 83 -1.83 -2.10 7.66
CA ILE A 83 -1.59 -3.30 6.85
C ILE A 83 -1.09 -4.49 7.70
N LEU A 84 -0.40 -4.24 8.81
CA LEU A 84 0.00 -5.28 9.75
C LEU A 84 -1.22 -5.94 10.38
N VAL A 85 -2.19 -5.15 10.86
CA VAL A 85 -3.44 -5.69 11.41
C VAL A 85 -4.25 -6.42 10.34
N LEU A 86 -4.33 -5.88 9.13
CA LEU A 86 -5.00 -6.56 8.00
C LEU A 86 -4.35 -7.91 7.67
N TYR A 87 -3.03 -8.04 7.79
CA TYR A 87 -2.37 -9.33 7.61
C TYR A 87 -2.65 -10.32 8.74
N ILE A 88 -2.87 -9.84 9.97
CA ILE A 88 -3.27 -10.72 11.08
C ILE A 88 -4.65 -11.32 10.82
N VAL A 89 -5.61 -10.53 10.35
CA VAL A 89 -6.98 -10.99 10.09
C VAL A 89 -7.14 -11.68 8.72
N PHE A 90 -6.17 -11.56 7.81
CA PHE A 90 -6.23 -12.10 6.45
C PHE A 90 -6.62 -13.58 6.37
N PRO A 91 -6.05 -14.53 7.17
CA PRO A 91 -6.41 -15.93 7.06
C PRO A 91 -7.89 -16.19 7.32
N VAL A 92 -8.46 -15.48 8.27
CA VAL A 92 -9.90 -15.58 8.61
C VAL A 92 -10.75 -15.02 7.48
N LEU A 93 -10.42 -13.82 6.99
CA LEU A 93 -11.15 -13.19 5.86
C LEU A 93 -11.09 -14.06 4.60
N TYR A 94 -9.93 -14.61 4.31
CA TYR A 94 -9.76 -15.51 3.15
C TYR A 94 -10.59 -16.78 3.29
N ALA A 95 -10.61 -17.40 4.46
CA ALA A 95 -11.42 -18.59 4.73
C ALA A 95 -12.93 -18.28 4.60
N LEU A 96 -13.39 -17.14 5.09
CA LEU A 96 -14.79 -16.69 4.95
C LEU A 96 -15.17 -16.50 3.48
N VAL A 97 -14.34 -15.82 2.69
CA VAL A 97 -14.58 -15.61 1.26
C VAL A 97 -14.62 -16.93 0.50
N LYS A 98 -13.75 -17.90 0.84
CA LYS A 98 -13.71 -19.19 0.16
C LYS A 98 -14.88 -20.10 0.55
N ARG A 99 -15.25 -20.14 1.83
CA ARG A 99 -16.27 -21.07 2.34
C ARG A 99 -17.69 -20.52 2.18
N TYR A 100 -17.87 -19.20 2.37
CA TYR A 100 -19.19 -18.54 2.38
C TYR A 100 -19.18 -17.28 1.49
N PRO A 101 -18.93 -17.40 0.17
CA PRO A 101 -18.73 -16.22 -0.67
C PRO A 101 -19.91 -15.24 -0.64
N LYS A 102 -21.12 -15.69 -0.90
CA LYS A 102 -22.31 -14.81 -0.97
C LYS A 102 -22.65 -14.18 0.39
N PRO A 103 -22.77 -14.93 1.50
CA PRO A 103 -23.06 -14.33 2.81
C PRO A 103 -21.97 -13.32 3.24
N THR A 104 -20.71 -13.64 3.02
CA THR A 104 -19.61 -12.75 3.37
C THR A 104 -19.65 -11.44 2.58
N LEU A 105 -20.00 -11.49 1.29
CA LEU A 105 -20.14 -10.29 0.47
C LEU A 105 -21.31 -9.41 0.97
N ILE A 106 -22.47 -10.01 1.21
CA ILE A 106 -23.64 -9.28 1.71
C ILE A 106 -23.33 -8.64 3.08
N ALA A 107 -22.77 -9.42 4.00
CA ALA A 107 -22.37 -8.92 5.32
C ALA A 107 -21.35 -7.78 5.22
N ALA A 108 -20.35 -7.87 4.31
CA ALA A 108 -19.37 -6.83 4.10
C ALA A 108 -19.97 -5.53 3.56
N ILE A 109 -20.91 -5.64 2.61
CA ILE A 109 -21.61 -4.45 2.07
C ILE A 109 -22.45 -3.79 3.16
N LEU A 110 -23.27 -4.55 3.89
CA LEU A 110 -24.10 -4.01 4.96
C LEU A 110 -23.24 -3.37 6.06
N TYR A 111 -22.18 -4.05 6.48
CA TYR A 111 -21.22 -3.53 7.45
C TYR A 111 -20.57 -2.23 6.96
N TYR A 112 -20.14 -2.16 5.69
CA TYR A 112 -19.55 -0.96 5.11
C TYR A 112 -20.49 0.23 5.15
N LEU A 113 -21.74 0.04 4.73
CA LEU A 113 -22.77 1.08 4.72
C LEU A 113 -23.03 1.63 6.14
N VAL A 114 -23.13 0.74 7.14
CA VAL A 114 -23.33 1.12 8.53
C VAL A 114 -22.10 1.88 9.06
N MET A 115 -20.90 1.38 8.80
CA MET A 115 -19.66 2.01 9.32
C MET A 115 -19.39 3.38 8.67
N VAL A 116 -19.66 3.55 7.38
CA VAL A 116 -19.58 4.87 6.74
C VAL A 116 -20.56 5.86 7.38
N GLN A 117 -21.78 5.41 7.70
CA GLN A 117 -22.77 6.26 8.38
C GLN A 117 -22.31 6.68 9.79
N LEU A 118 -21.68 5.77 10.53
CA LEU A 118 -21.20 6.02 11.90
C LEU A 118 -19.94 6.90 11.92
N LEU A 119 -19.00 6.66 11.02
CA LEU A 119 -17.68 7.27 11.00
C LEU A 119 -17.56 8.46 10.05
N GLY A 120 -18.49 8.65 9.13
CA GLY A 120 -18.45 9.69 8.09
C GLY A 120 -18.28 11.11 8.63
N ASN A 121 -18.67 11.36 9.88
CA ASN A 121 -18.50 12.66 10.52
C ASN A 121 -17.14 12.83 11.22
N THR A 122 -16.30 11.77 11.28
CA THR A 122 -15.01 11.82 12.00
C THR A 122 -13.85 12.36 11.17
N GLY A 123 -14.03 12.49 9.85
CA GLY A 123 -12.97 12.88 8.90
C GLY A 123 -11.82 11.86 8.80
N ARG A 124 -12.02 10.61 9.25
CA ARG A 124 -10.97 9.56 9.29
C ARG A 124 -11.37 8.28 8.58
N VAL A 125 -12.37 8.34 7.70
CA VAL A 125 -12.94 7.17 7.01
C VAL A 125 -11.86 6.40 6.23
N ASP A 126 -10.98 7.11 5.54
CA ASP A 126 -9.87 6.55 4.76
C ASP A 126 -8.80 5.84 5.61
N LYS A 127 -8.66 6.24 6.88
CA LYS A 127 -7.63 5.75 7.81
C LYS A 127 -8.17 4.75 8.83
N ASP A 128 -9.50 4.61 8.89
CA ASP A 128 -10.12 3.70 9.85
C ASP A 128 -9.93 2.24 9.45
N ILE A 129 -9.43 1.43 10.40
CA ILE A 129 -9.11 0.03 10.15
C ILE A 129 -10.36 -0.81 9.89
N LEU A 130 -11.48 -0.47 10.53
CA LEU A 130 -12.73 -1.21 10.42
C LEU A 130 -13.32 -1.07 9.01
N LEU A 131 -13.19 0.11 8.39
CA LEU A 131 -13.57 0.32 6.99
C LEU A 131 -12.58 -0.32 6.03
N ASN A 132 -11.28 -0.18 6.29
CA ASN A 132 -10.24 -0.76 5.44
C ASN A 132 -10.24 -2.29 5.43
N VAL A 133 -10.75 -2.97 6.48
CA VAL A 133 -11.01 -4.42 6.46
C VAL A 133 -11.96 -4.78 5.31
N VAL A 134 -13.00 -3.99 5.03
CA VAL A 134 -13.94 -4.27 3.93
C VAL A 134 -13.30 -4.03 2.58
N VAL A 135 -12.53 -2.94 2.42
CA VAL A 135 -11.77 -2.67 1.18
C VAL A 135 -10.78 -3.79 0.91
N PHE A 136 -10.09 -4.27 1.95
CA PHE A 136 -9.17 -5.39 1.86
C PHE A 136 -9.88 -6.70 1.48
N LEU A 137 -11.05 -6.96 2.07
CA LEU A 137 -11.90 -8.10 1.74
C LEU A 137 -12.40 -8.04 0.30
N ALA A 138 -12.78 -6.85 -0.21
CA ALA A 138 -13.09 -6.64 -1.62
C ALA A 138 -11.91 -7.03 -2.52
N GLY A 139 -10.68 -6.66 -2.15
CA GLY A 139 -9.45 -7.10 -2.82
C GLY A 139 -9.28 -8.64 -2.85
N ILE A 140 -9.62 -9.34 -1.75
CA ILE A 140 -9.61 -10.81 -1.70
C ILE A 140 -10.65 -11.37 -2.68
N TYR A 141 -11.85 -10.79 -2.71
CA TYR A 141 -12.91 -11.19 -3.65
C TYR A 141 -12.49 -11.04 -5.10
N LEU A 142 -12.02 -9.87 -5.47
CA LEU A 142 -11.56 -9.57 -6.82
C LEU A 142 -10.47 -10.57 -7.23
N TYR A 143 -9.53 -10.84 -6.34
CA TYR A 143 -8.49 -11.83 -6.59
C TYR A 143 -9.04 -13.25 -6.80
N CYS A 144 -9.98 -13.70 -5.97
CA CYS A 144 -10.50 -15.05 -6.03
C CYS A 144 -11.41 -15.29 -7.24
N TYR A 145 -12.19 -14.28 -7.64
CA TYR A 145 -13.29 -14.45 -8.58
C TYR A 145 -13.17 -13.66 -9.87
N VAL A 146 -12.35 -12.58 -9.90
CA VAL A 146 -12.15 -11.74 -11.09
C VAL A 146 -10.75 -11.96 -11.64
N LYS A 147 -10.59 -13.00 -12.48
CA LYS A 147 -9.26 -13.37 -13.02
C LYS A 147 -8.88 -12.64 -14.29
N ASN A 148 -9.87 -12.33 -15.13
CA ASN A 148 -9.65 -11.70 -16.42
C ASN A 148 -10.54 -10.46 -16.56
N VAL A 149 -9.93 -9.33 -16.86
CA VAL A 149 -10.61 -8.07 -17.10
C VAL A 149 -10.34 -7.63 -18.53
N SER A 150 -11.40 -7.41 -19.31
CA SER A 150 -11.29 -6.95 -20.69
C SER A 150 -10.83 -5.48 -20.74
N LEU A 151 -10.22 -5.08 -21.88
CA LEU A 151 -9.85 -3.67 -22.07
C LEU A 151 -11.09 -2.76 -22.02
N ARG A 152 -12.21 -3.22 -22.57
CA ARG A 152 -13.49 -2.46 -22.52
C ARG A 152 -13.92 -2.20 -21.09
N THR A 153 -13.88 -3.23 -20.22
CA THR A 153 -14.19 -3.08 -18.78
C THR A 153 -13.25 -2.10 -18.09
N GLY A 154 -11.97 -2.13 -18.43
CA GLY A 154 -10.99 -1.18 -17.90
C GLY A 154 -11.25 0.26 -18.33
N VAL A 155 -11.63 0.48 -19.61
CA VAL A 155 -12.00 1.81 -20.12
C VAL A 155 -13.27 2.33 -19.43
N VAL A 156 -14.31 1.50 -19.33
CA VAL A 156 -15.54 1.88 -18.60
C VAL A 156 -15.22 2.23 -17.15
N ALA A 157 -14.41 1.42 -16.47
CA ALA A 157 -13.97 1.70 -15.09
C ALA A 157 -13.20 3.04 -15.00
N ALA A 158 -12.35 3.36 -15.99
CA ALA A 158 -11.62 4.63 -16.02
C ALA A 158 -12.57 5.82 -16.21
N VAL A 159 -13.55 5.72 -17.11
CA VAL A 159 -14.56 6.78 -17.30
C VAL A 159 -15.38 7.00 -16.02
N VAL A 160 -15.85 5.92 -15.38
CA VAL A 160 -16.59 6.02 -14.12
C VAL A 160 -15.72 6.63 -13.02
N LEU A 161 -14.45 6.23 -12.92
CA LEU A 161 -13.51 6.81 -11.95
C LEU A 161 -13.30 8.31 -12.19
N CYS A 162 -13.14 8.73 -13.44
CA CYS A 162 -13.06 10.15 -13.78
C CYS A 162 -14.33 10.91 -13.35
N LEU A 163 -15.52 10.35 -13.56
CA LEU A 163 -16.75 10.97 -13.09
C LEU A 163 -16.78 11.09 -11.55
N VAL A 164 -16.37 10.04 -10.84
CA VAL A 164 -16.34 10.05 -9.36
C VAL A 164 -15.35 11.10 -8.83
N VAL A 165 -14.17 11.24 -9.47
CA VAL A 165 -13.10 12.14 -8.98
C VAL A 165 -13.35 13.61 -9.38
N PHE A 166 -13.84 13.86 -10.59
CA PHE A 166 -13.95 15.24 -11.11
C PHE A 166 -15.33 15.88 -10.93
N VAL A 167 -16.38 15.09 -10.66
CA VAL A 167 -17.68 15.67 -10.33
C VAL A 167 -17.71 16.06 -8.86
N PRO A 168 -18.01 17.31 -8.51
CA PRO A 168 -18.10 17.75 -7.12
C PRO A 168 -19.29 17.06 -6.43
N LEU A 169 -18.99 16.03 -5.65
CA LEU A 169 -19.98 15.29 -4.88
C LEU A 169 -19.97 15.77 -3.41
N PRO A 170 -21.11 15.69 -2.71
CA PRO A 170 -21.13 15.92 -1.27
C PRO A 170 -20.15 14.97 -0.55
N GLU A 171 -19.46 15.46 0.47
CA GLU A 171 -18.45 14.70 1.21
C GLU A 171 -18.95 13.33 1.70
N ARG A 172 -20.19 13.25 2.16
CA ARG A 172 -20.80 11.97 2.55
C ARG A 172 -20.87 10.96 1.41
N VAL A 173 -21.14 11.41 0.18
CA VAL A 173 -21.22 10.53 -0.99
C VAL A 173 -19.84 10.01 -1.35
N THR A 174 -18.79 10.85 -1.25
CA THR A 174 -17.42 10.43 -1.51
C THR A 174 -16.96 9.32 -0.56
N TRP A 175 -17.37 9.37 0.72
CA TRP A 175 -17.07 8.28 1.66
C TRP A 175 -17.72 6.95 1.27
N TYR A 176 -18.95 6.96 0.76
CA TYR A 176 -19.56 5.73 0.25
C TYR A 176 -18.88 5.18 -1.01
N LEU A 177 -18.29 6.06 -1.81
CA LEU A 177 -17.61 5.68 -3.05
C LEU A 177 -16.16 5.20 -2.83
N PHE A 178 -15.57 5.42 -1.66
CA PHE A 178 -14.19 5.06 -1.36
C PHE A 178 -13.82 3.60 -1.69
N ALA A 179 -14.68 2.64 -1.31
CA ALA A 179 -14.46 1.23 -1.66
C ALA A 179 -14.67 0.97 -3.17
N VAL A 180 -15.59 1.71 -3.80
CA VAL A 180 -15.86 1.61 -5.25
C VAL A 180 -14.65 2.11 -6.04
N GLU A 181 -14.03 3.20 -5.63
CA GLU A 181 -12.79 3.71 -6.24
C GLU A 181 -11.68 2.65 -6.24
N GLY A 182 -11.48 1.97 -5.11
CA GLY A 182 -10.53 0.87 -5.01
C GLY A 182 -10.81 -0.28 -6.01
N ILE A 183 -12.08 -0.62 -6.21
CA ILE A 183 -12.50 -1.62 -7.20
C ILE A 183 -12.24 -1.12 -8.62
N LEU A 184 -12.59 0.13 -8.93
CA LEU A 184 -12.35 0.73 -10.25
C LEU A 184 -10.86 0.75 -10.58
N TRP A 185 -10.00 1.17 -9.67
CA TRP A 185 -8.55 1.11 -9.83
C TRP A 185 -8.05 -0.31 -10.10
N TYR A 186 -8.56 -1.31 -9.37
CA TYR A 186 -8.21 -2.70 -9.62
C TYR A 186 -8.56 -3.12 -11.06
N LEU A 187 -9.77 -2.80 -11.54
CA LEU A 187 -10.21 -3.15 -12.89
C LEU A 187 -9.36 -2.48 -13.96
N ILE A 188 -9.01 -1.20 -13.78
CA ILE A 188 -8.14 -0.44 -14.69
C ILE A 188 -6.76 -1.09 -14.77
N PHE A 189 -6.11 -1.35 -13.63
CA PHE A 189 -4.77 -1.92 -13.62
C PHE A 189 -4.72 -3.35 -14.15
N MET A 190 -5.76 -4.16 -13.88
CA MET A 190 -5.86 -5.51 -14.45
C MET A 190 -6.05 -5.47 -15.96
N ALA A 191 -6.91 -4.59 -16.48
CA ALA A 191 -7.11 -4.44 -17.91
C ALA A 191 -5.84 -3.93 -18.61
N ALA A 192 -5.17 -2.93 -18.05
CA ALA A 192 -3.92 -2.39 -18.56
C ALA A 192 -2.81 -3.46 -18.55
N GLY A 193 -2.68 -4.24 -17.49
CA GLY A 193 -1.73 -5.35 -17.41
C GLY A 193 -1.98 -6.41 -18.48
N ASN A 194 -3.24 -6.84 -18.63
CA ASN A 194 -3.64 -7.80 -19.66
C ASN A 194 -3.39 -7.27 -21.09
N ALA A 195 -3.61 -5.98 -21.34
CA ALA A 195 -3.32 -5.34 -22.62
C ALA A 195 -1.82 -5.27 -22.88
N LEU A 196 -1.05 -4.80 -21.90
CA LEU A 196 0.42 -4.72 -21.98
C LEU A 196 1.05 -6.10 -22.25
N ASP A 197 0.51 -7.19 -21.67
CA ASP A 197 1.07 -8.53 -21.88
C ASP A 197 0.91 -9.03 -23.32
N ARG A 198 -0.07 -8.51 -24.07
CA ARG A 198 -0.30 -8.84 -25.48
C ARG A 198 0.64 -8.10 -26.43
N ILE A 199 1.18 -6.95 -26.01
CA ILE A 199 2.02 -6.09 -26.85
C ILE A 199 3.49 -6.48 -26.63
N LYS A 200 4.19 -6.78 -27.74
CA LYS A 200 5.59 -7.24 -27.74
C LYS A 200 6.58 -6.23 -28.35
N ASN A 201 6.13 -5.02 -28.67
CA ASN A 201 7.02 -3.99 -29.23
C ASN A 201 8.03 -3.48 -28.19
N LEU A 202 9.14 -2.90 -28.66
CA LEU A 202 10.24 -2.44 -27.82
C LEU A 202 9.83 -1.44 -26.73
N PRO A 203 9.02 -0.39 -26.98
CA PRO A 203 8.57 0.52 -25.93
C PRO A 203 7.83 -0.19 -24.79
N CYS A 204 6.97 -1.15 -25.11
CA CYS A 204 6.24 -1.92 -24.08
C CYS A 204 7.16 -2.86 -23.29
N VAL A 205 8.22 -3.39 -23.90
CA VAL A 205 9.23 -4.18 -23.19
C VAL A 205 10.00 -3.32 -22.20
N ILE A 206 10.37 -2.09 -22.58
CA ILE A 206 11.02 -1.13 -21.70
C ILE A 206 10.09 -0.75 -20.56
N LEU A 207 8.84 -0.40 -20.86
CA LEU A 207 7.82 -0.07 -19.84
C LEU A 207 7.61 -1.21 -18.84
N LYS A 208 7.52 -2.46 -19.30
CA LYS A 208 7.42 -3.65 -18.43
C LYS A 208 8.64 -3.78 -17.50
N LYS A 209 9.85 -3.52 -18.01
CA LYS A 209 11.06 -3.53 -17.17
C LYS A 209 11.02 -2.43 -16.11
N LEU A 210 10.64 -1.22 -16.47
CA LEU A 210 10.50 -0.09 -15.55
C LEU A 210 9.45 -0.39 -14.46
N ILE A 211 8.27 -0.86 -14.84
CA ILE A 211 7.22 -1.28 -13.90
C ILE A 211 7.75 -2.40 -13.00
N GLY A 212 8.51 -3.35 -13.53
CA GLY A 212 9.13 -4.41 -12.76
C GLY A 212 10.11 -3.91 -11.71
N VAL A 213 10.93 -2.93 -12.06
CA VAL A 213 11.88 -2.27 -11.13
C VAL A 213 11.11 -1.50 -10.04
N LEU A 214 10.15 -0.65 -10.43
CA LEU A 214 9.32 0.10 -9.49
C LEU A 214 8.55 -0.83 -8.55
N SER A 215 7.96 -1.89 -9.08
CA SER A 215 7.26 -2.90 -8.27
C SER A 215 8.18 -3.62 -7.30
N LYS A 216 9.45 -3.85 -7.68
CA LYS A 216 10.44 -4.49 -6.81
C LYS A 216 10.76 -3.63 -5.59
N TYR A 217 10.92 -2.34 -5.78
CA TYR A 217 11.31 -1.38 -4.72
C TYR A 217 10.11 -0.60 -4.16
N SER A 218 8.88 -0.91 -4.56
CA SER A 218 7.69 -0.15 -4.18
C SER A 218 7.48 0.00 -2.68
N TYR A 219 7.86 -1.01 -1.91
CA TYR A 219 7.72 -0.97 -0.46
C TYR A 219 8.76 -0.04 0.17
N GLU A 220 10.00 -0.12 -0.25
CA GLU A 220 11.09 0.74 0.20
C GLU A 220 10.85 2.20 -0.21
N ILE A 221 10.37 2.44 -1.44
CA ILE A 221 9.93 3.75 -1.91
C ILE A 221 8.83 4.30 -1.00
N PHE A 222 7.82 3.48 -0.69
CA PHE A 222 6.74 3.86 0.20
C PHE A 222 7.24 4.24 1.61
N LEU A 223 8.19 3.52 2.17
CA LEU A 223 8.74 3.82 3.48
C LEU A 223 9.45 5.16 3.54
N LEU A 224 10.16 5.53 2.50
CA LEU A 224 11.11 6.65 2.51
C LEU A 224 10.58 7.92 1.85
N HIS A 225 9.60 7.84 0.93
CA HIS A 225 9.23 8.97 0.08
C HIS A 225 8.82 10.20 0.88
N HIS A 226 8.02 10.04 1.92
CA HIS A 226 7.51 11.16 2.70
C HIS A 226 8.65 11.91 3.42
N VAL A 227 9.51 11.18 4.13
CA VAL A 227 10.65 11.77 4.85
C VAL A 227 11.62 12.44 3.87
N LEU A 228 11.95 11.77 2.76
CA LEU A 228 12.91 12.29 1.79
C LEU A 228 12.36 13.49 1.01
N ILE A 229 11.06 13.52 0.72
CA ILE A 229 10.39 14.68 0.14
C ILE A 229 10.46 15.85 1.11
N THR A 230 10.08 15.66 2.37
CA THR A 230 10.11 16.72 3.40
C THR A 230 11.51 17.28 3.57
N VAL A 231 12.53 16.41 3.72
CA VAL A 231 13.94 16.84 3.83
C VAL A 231 14.42 17.58 2.57
N SER A 232 13.98 17.13 1.38
CA SER A 232 14.35 17.76 0.11
C SER A 232 13.65 19.11 -0.12
N LEU A 233 12.46 19.31 0.48
CA LEU A 233 11.71 20.58 0.41
C LEU A 233 12.17 21.60 1.45
N SER A 234 12.67 21.16 2.60
CA SER A 234 13.05 22.04 3.71
C SER A 234 13.89 23.27 3.32
N PRO A 235 14.83 23.21 2.36
CA PRO A 235 15.56 24.41 1.90
C PRO A 235 14.71 25.41 1.10
N TYR A 236 13.52 25.01 0.65
CA TYR A 236 12.69 25.80 -0.28
C TYR A 236 11.42 26.38 0.35
N GLU A 237 11.18 26.15 1.62
CA GLU A 237 9.93 26.52 2.32
C GLU A 237 9.72 28.02 2.57
N GLN A 238 10.64 28.90 2.14
CA GLN A 238 10.47 30.34 2.37
C GLN A 238 10.00 31.07 1.12
N ASN A 239 8.67 31.23 0.99
CA ASN A 239 7.93 32.30 0.25
C ASN A 239 8.45 32.77 -1.12
N THR A 240 9.16 31.93 -1.88
CA THR A 240 9.67 32.31 -3.19
C THR A 240 8.94 31.52 -4.28
N TYR A 241 8.35 32.24 -5.25
CA TYR A 241 7.82 31.60 -6.46
C TYR A 241 8.95 31.05 -7.30
N TYR A 242 9.00 29.74 -7.45
CA TYR A 242 10.02 29.05 -8.24
C TYR A 242 9.59 28.94 -9.70
N SER A 243 10.56 29.03 -10.60
CA SER A 243 10.35 28.72 -12.02
C SER A 243 10.00 27.24 -12.22
N VAL A 244 9.29 26.91 -13.30
CA VAL A 244 8.97 25.52 -13.67
C VAL A 244 10.24 24.65 -13.72
N GLY A 245 11.37 25.21 -14.20
CA GLY A 245 12.64 24.52 -14.25
C GLY A 245 13.18 24.13 -12.85
N GLN A 246 12.99 24.98 -11.86
CA GLN A 246 13.40 24.70 -10.47
C GLN A 246 12.55 23.60 -9.86
N TYR A 247 11.22 23.58 -10.09
CA TYR A 247 10.34 22.49 -9.66
C TYR A 247 10.72 21.16 -10.32
N LEU A 248 11.03 21.17 -11.61
CA LEU A 248 11.48 19.97 -12.33
C LEU A 248 12.81 19.44 -11.77
N LEU A 249 13.77 20.33 -11.54
CA LEU A 249 15.07 19.95 -10.96
C LEU A 249 14.91 19.37 -9.56
N TRP A 250 14.07 19.99 -8.74
CA TRP A 250 13.74 19.47 -7.42
C TRP A 250 13.08 18.08 -7.49
N ALA A 251 12.08 17.90 -8.36
CA ALA A 251 11.42 16.61 -8.55
C ALA A 251 12.41 15.51 -8.98
N LEU A 252 13.32 15.83 -9.92
CA LEU A 252 14.35 14.90 -10.35
C LEU A 252 15.31 14.52 -9.22
N ARG A 253 15.72 15.50 -8.40
CA ARG A 253 16.56 15.24 -7.21
C ARG A 253 15.85 14.35 -6.20
N ALA A 254 14.58 14.66 -5.87
CA ALA A 254 13.78 13.85 -4.95
C ALA A 254 13.63 12.41 -5.45
N LEU A 255 13.32 12.22 -6.73
CA LEU A 255 13.22 10.90 -7.34
C LEU A 255 14.56 10.14 -7.31
N ALA A 256 15.67 10.80 -7.58
CA ALA A 256 17.00 10.19 -7.52
C ALA A 256 17.35 9.75 -6.09
N VAL A 257 17.12 10.63 -5.11
CA VAL A 257 17.39 10.33 -3.69
C VAL A 257 16.52 9.18 -3.20
N ILE A 258 15.21 9.21 -3.49
CA ILE A 258 14.28 8.13 -3.14
C ILE A 258 14.71 6.82 -3.80
N GLY A 259 15.09 6.85 -5.08
CA GLY A 259 15.54 5.68 -5.82
C GLY A 259 16.81 5.05 -5.22
N ILE A 260 17.82 5.87 -4.93
CA ILE A 260 19.10 5.43 -4.32
C ILE A 260 18.84 4.87 -2.91
N ALA A 261 18.13 5.61 -2.07
CA ALA A 261 17.84 5.19 -0.70
C ALA A 261 17.03 3.89 -0.67
N SER A 262 16.01 3.76 -1.53
CA SER A 262 15.21 2.53 -1.65
C SER A 262 16.07 1.33 -2.10
N TRP A 263 17.02 1.56 -3.01
CA TRP A 263 17.96 0.52 -3.43
C TRP A 263 18.91 0.12 -2.29
N MET A 264 19.35 1.07 -1.45
CA MET A 264 20.24 0.81 -0.31
C MET A 264 19.56 -0.03 0.77
N ILE A 265 18.32 0.30 1.15
CA ILE A 265 17.58 -0.41 2.21
C ILE A 265 16.95 -1.72 1.74
N TYR A 266 16.93 -1.99 0.42
CA TYR A 266 16.36 -3.22 -0.11
C TYR A 266 17.12 -4.44 0.39
N PRO A 267 16.50 -5.35 1.15
CA PRO A 267 17.19 -6.48 1.75
C PRO A 267 17.58 -7.51 0.69
N ARG A 268 18.86 -7.54 0.34
CA ARG A 268 19.44 -8.44 -0.68
C ARG A 268 19.52 -9.91 -0.22
N TRP A 269 19.45 -10.13 1.07
CA TRP A 269 19.46 -11.44 1.72
C TRP A 269 18.09 -12.11 1.81
N LYS A 270 17.02 -11.48 1.35
CA LYS A 270 15.73 -12.18 1.21
C LYS A 270 15.95 -13.44 0.36
N PRO A 271 15.60 -14.64 0.86
CA PRO A 271 15.78 -15.86 0.10
C PRO A 271 15.08 -15.69 -1.25
N LYS A 272 15.83 -15.88 -2.32
CA LYS A 272 15.26 -15.91 -3.68
C LYS A 272 14.18 -16.98 -3.64
N THR A 273 12.91 -16.60 -3.75
CA THR A 273 11.82 -17.56 -3.89
C THR A 273 12.16 -18.41 -5.09
N THR A 274 12.56 -19.65 -4.80
CA THR A 274 13.08 -20.60 -5.77
C THR A 274 12.04 -20.76 -6.88
N LYS A 275 12.42 -20.42 -8.11
CA LYS A 275 11.62 -20.65 -9.34
C LYS A 275 11.36 -22.14 -9.61
N ALA A 276 11.88 -23.02 -8.76
CA ALA A 276 11.88 -24.48 -8.94
C ALA A 276 10.54 -25.20 -8.75
N GLN A 277 9.43 -24.48 -8.54
CA GLN A 277 8.11 -25.12 -8.40
C GLN A 277 7.10 -24.78 -9.50
N ALA A 278 7.48 -23.99 -10.50
CA ALA A 278 6.58 -23.66 -11.61
C ALA A 278 6.58 -24.73 -12.75
N THR A 279 7.48 -25.71 -12.70
CA THR A 279 7.67 -26.69 -13.78
C THR A 279 7.09 -28.08 -13.48
N LYS A 280 6.32 -28.23 -12.39
CA LYS A 280 5.70 -29.54 -12.04
C LYS A 280 4.18 -29.58 -12.14
N THR A 281 3.56 -28.67 -12.90
CA THR A 281 2.12 -28.72 -13.24
C THR A 281 1.95 -28.21 -14.67
N GLN A 282 2.52 -28.93 -15.62
CA GLN A 282 1.97 -29.09 -16.97
C GLN A 282 1.34 -30.48 -17.09
#